data_496e89441753efa2fd6c94ade9b36018
#
_entry.id   496e89441753efa2fd6c94ade9b36018
#
_cell.length_a   1.000
_cell.length_b   1.000
_cell.length_c   1.000
_cell.angle_alpha   90.00
_cell.angle_beta   90.00
_cell.angle_gamma   90.00
#
_symmetry.space_group_name_H-M   'P 1'
#
loop_
_entity.id
_entity.type
_entity.pdbx_description
1 polymer ?
#
loop_
_entity_poly.entity_id
_entity_poly.type
_entity_poly.pdbx_seq_one_letter_code
_entity_poly.pdbx_strand_id
1 'polypeptide(L)'
;MIPKKGMDQRSEVIGQLSETIHTLKTSEEMKRFLDELPAEVESDPVMKQMLNVCQKDYDRDSKIPTAEYTAFVTLRSKAETVWQDAREKNDFSMLAPYLEQLVEYNQRFSEYWGYKDNRYNGLLDQYEPGLTTDVLDPVFDELKQALSTSLKKFNNRMLRLIPVSCFIISRKTSNKPLV
;
A
#
# COMPACT_ATOMS: atom_id res chain seq x y z
N MET A 1 -19.12 -11.33 -9.09
CA MET A 1 -18.77 -10.04 -9.75
C MET A 1 -19.80 -9.00 -9.32
N ILE A 2 -19.40 -7.84 -8.84
CA ILE A 2 -20.31 -6.81 -8.35
C ILE A 2 -20.78 -5.99 -9.58
N PRO A 3 -22.10 -5.71 -9.73
CA PRO A 3 -22.59 -4.90 -10.84
C PRO A 3 -22.00 -3.48 -10.83
N LYS A 4 -21.55 -2.97 -11.96
CA LYS A 4 -20.92 -1.62 -12.08
C LYS A 4 -21.81 -0.51 -11.49
N LYS A 5 -23.12 -0.59 -11.64
CA LYS A 5 -24.09 0.39 -11.10
C LYS A 5 -24.16 0.44 -9.56
N GLY A 6 -23.68 -0.59 -8.85
CA GLY A 6 -23.66 -0.63 -7.37
C GLY A 6 -22.35 -0.19 -6.74
N MET A 7 -21.36 0.18 -7.53
CA MET A 7 -20.00 0.43 -7.04
C MET A 7 -19.87 1.71 -6.24
N ASP A 8 -20.52 2.80 -6.66
CA ASP A 8 -20.52 4.07 -5.92
C ASP A 8 -21.20 3.92 -4.56
N GLN A 9 -22.38 3.30 -4.55
CA GLN A 9 -23.11 3.02 -3.31
C GLN A 9 -22.31 2.11 -2.37
N ARG A 10 -21.61 1.10 -2.91
CA ARG A 10 -20.70 0.25 -2.11
C ARG A 10 -19.58 1.07 -1.47
N SER A 11 -18.96 1.98 -2.20
CA SER A 11 -17.89 2.83 -1.68
C SER A 11 -18.36 3.74 -0.57
N GLU A 12 -19.58 4.27 -0.67
CA GLU A 12 -20.22 5.06 0.40
C GLU A 12 -20.50 4.23 1.65
N VAL A 13 -21.05 3.02 1.49
CA VAL A 13 -21.31 2.09 2.60
C VAL A 13 -20.00 1.70 3.30
N ILE A 14 -18.94 1.40 2.53
CA ILE A 14 -17.61 1.11 3.08
C ILE A 14 -17.09 2.32 3.86
N GLY A 15 -17.28 3.55 3.35
CA GLY A 15 -16.95 4.78 4.07
C GLY A 15 -17.65 4.88 5.41
N GLN A 16 -18.98 4.70 5.45
CA GLN A 16 -19.79 4.76 6.67
C GLN A 16 -19.39 3.69 7.70
N LEU A 17 -19.16 2.46 7.26
CA LEU A 17 -18.67 1.40 8.14
C LEU A 17 -17.28 1.71 8.70
N SER A 18 -16.40 2.24 7.86
CA SER A 18 -15.05 2.65 8.27
C SER A 18 -15.08 3.82 9.26
N GLU A 19 -16.00 4.78 9.10
CA GLU A 19 -16.24 5.84 10.05
C GLU A 19 -16.65 5.29 11.42
N THR A 20 -17.62 4.36 11.45
CA THR A 20 -18.06 3.71 12.68
C THR A 20 -16.92 2.96 13.36
N ILE A 21 -16.14 2.18 12.61
CA ILE A 21 -15.01 1.42 13.14
C ILE A 21 -13.94 2.39 13.69
N HIS A 22 -13.60 3.44 12.94
CA HIS A 22 -12.61 4.42 13.36
C HIS A 22 -13.04 5.14 14.64
N THR A 23 -14.29 5.57 14.71
CA THR A 23 -14.86 6.24 15.90
C THR A 23 -14.81 5.34 17.13
N LEU A 24 -15.15 4.05 16.99
CA LEU A 24 -15.08 3.08 18.09
C LEU A 24 -13.63 2.84 18.54
N LYS A 25 -12.71 2.66 17.58
CA LYS A 25 -11.28 2.42 17.86
C LYS A 25 -10.59 3.60 18.53
N THR A 26 -11.01 4.82 18.23
CA THR A 26 -10.41 6.06 18.74
C THR A 26 -11.25 6.71 19.87
N SER A 27 -12.24 5.97 20.43
CA SER A 27 -13.12 6.47 21.48
C SER A 27 -12.37 6.65 22.80
N GLU A 28 -12.90 7.56 23.65
CA GLU A 28 -12.42 7.74 25.02
C GLU A 28 -12.59 6.45 25.85
N GLU A 29 -13.58 5.63 25.53
CA GLU A 29 -13.77 4.33 26.18
C GLU A 29 -12.65 3.37 25.86
N MET A 30 -12.23 3.29 24.58
CA MET A 30 -11.08 2.48 24.16
C MET A 30 -9.80 2.96 24.87
N LYS A 31 -9.60 4.29 24.94
CA LYS A 31 -8.46 4.86 25.66
C LYS A 31 -8.45 4.43 27.12
N ARG A 32 -9.59 4.54 27.81
CA ARG A 32 -9.71 4.12 29.21
C ARG A 32 -9.34 2.65 29.40
N PHE A 33 -9.81 1.73 28.53
CA PHE A 33 -9.43 0.31 28.60
C PHE A 33 -7.94 0.12 28.42
N LEU A 34 -7.32 0.83 27.49
CA LEU A 34 -5.86 0.74 27.26
C LEU A 34 -5.04 1.28 28.43
N ASP A 35 -5.58 2.24 29.18
CA ASP A 35 -4.93 2.79 30.40
C ASP A 35 -5.10 1.87 31.60
N GLU A 36 -6.23 1.17 31.75
CA GLU A 36 -6.56 0.33 32.93
C GLU A 36 -6.02 -1.09 32.80
N LEU A 37 -6.13 -1.73 31.63
CA LEU A 37 -5.80 -3.16 31.45
C LEU A 37 -4.33 -3.54 31.70
N PRO A 38 -3.30 -2.70 31.44
CA PRO A 38 -1.91 -3.07 31.68
C PRO A 38 -1.62 -3.57 33.10
N ALA A 39 -2.30 -2.98 34.11
CA ALA A 39 -2.14 -3.38 35.50
C ALA A 39 -2.68 -4.78 35.81
N GLU A 40 -3.73 -5.22 35.07
CA GLU A 40 -4.37 -6.51 35.28
C GLU A 40 -3.63 -7.66 34.59
N VAL A 41 -2.89 -7.39 33.52
CA VAL A 41 -2.25 -8.42 32.66
C VAL A 41 -0.73 -8.45 32.78
N GLU A 42 -0.15 -7.83 33.80
CA GLU A 42 1.30 -7.69 33.98
C GLU A 42 2.03 -9.05 34.02
N SER A 43 1.36 -10.12 34.51
CA SER A 43 1.89 -11.46 34.62
C SER A 43 1.81 -12.31 33.35
N ASP A 44 1.03 -11.88 32.33
CA ASP A 44 0.85 -12.62 31.07
C ASP A 44 1.59 -11.93 29.93
N PRO A 45 2.71 -12.47 29.44
CA PRO A 45 3.52 -11.86 28.39
C PRO A 45 2.77 -11.76 27.05
N VAL A 46 1.84 -12.65 26.77
CA VAL A 46 1.05 -12.65 25.52
C VAL A 46 0.05 -11.51 25.56
N MET A 47 -0.70 -11.39 26.65
CA MET A 47 -1.68 -10.30 26.83
C MET A 47 -0.98 -8.94 26.85
N LYS A 48 0.16 -8.84 27.51
CA LYS A 48 0.97 -7.61 27.50
C LYS A 48 1.38 -7.20 26.09
N GLN A 49 1.81 -8.16 25.27
CA GLN A 49 2.17 -7.87 23.88
C GLN A 49 0.95 -7.48 23.05
N MET A 50 -0.21 -8.12 23.24
CA MET A 50 -1.45 -7.73 22.59
C MET A 50 -1.85 -6.29 22.92
N LEU A 51 -1.77 -5.90 24.19
CA LEU A 51 -2.06 -4.52 24.62
C LEU A 51 -1.09 -3.52 23.99
N ASN A 52 0.21 -3.85 23.90
CA ASN A 52 1.17 -2.99 23.21
C ASN A 52 0.79 -2.75 21.74
N VAL A 53 0.31 -3.78 21.04
CA VAL A 53 -0.17 -3.64 19.65
C VAL A 53 -1.44 -2.77 19.59
N CYS A 54 -2.41 -3.03 20.47
CA CYS A 54 -3.64 -2.22 20.54
C CYS A 54 -3.35 -0.75 20.87
N GLN A 55 -2.42 -0.49 21.80
CA GLN A 55 -1.99 0.87 22.15
C GLN A 55 -1.38 1.58 20.92
N LYS A 56 -0.49 0.86 20.22
CA LYS A 56 0.17 1.40 19.01
C LYS A 56 -0.85 1.73 17.91
N ASP A 57 -1.84 0.86 17.72
CA ASP A 57 -2.92 1.08 16.77
C ASP A 57 -3.78 2.28 17.17
N TYR A 58 -4.13 2.39 18.46
CA TYR A 58 -4.88 3.53 18.99
C TYR A 58 -4.12 4.84 18.79
N ASP A 59 -2.85 4.88 19.17
CA ASP A 59 -2.00 6.07 19.07
C ASP A 59 -1.85 6.54 17.62
N ARG A 60 -1.85 5.62 16.68
CA ARG A 60 -1.78 5.90 15.26
C ARG A 60 -3.12 6.41 14.72
N ASP A 61 -4.19 5.65 14.96
CA ASP A 61 -5.50 5.91 14.38
C ASP A 61 -6.12 7.20 14.98
N SER A 62 -5.90 7.47 16.27
CA SER A 62 -6.40 8.68 16.96
C SER A 62 -5.80 10.00 16.43
N LYS A 63 -4.64 9.95 15.77
CA LYS A 63 -4.02 11.13 15.18
C LYS A 63 -4.69 11.58 13.88
N ILE A 64 -5.46 10.70 13.23
CA ILE A 64 -6.12 10.99 11.96
C ILE A 64 -7.56 11.46 12.25
N PRO A 65 -7.98 12.64 11.75
CA PRO A 65 -9.38 13.05 11.85
C PRO A 65 -10.31 12.04 11.16
N THR A 66 -11.38 11.63 11.85
CA THR A 66 -12.32 10.61 11.35
C THR A 66 -12.88 10.95 9.96
N ALA A 67 -13.20 12.23 9.72
CA ALA A 67 -13.69 12.68 8.41
C ALA A 67 -12.66 12.45 7.27
N GLU A 68 -11.38 12.67 7.53
CA GLU A 68 -10.32 12.44 6.54
C GLU A 68 -10.09 10.94 6.32
N TYR A 69 -10.13 10.14 7.39
CA TYR A 69 -10.03 8.69 7.28
C TYR A 69 -11.18 8.12 6.43
N THR A 70 -12.42 8.55 6.70
CA THR A 70 -13.61 8.15 5.93
C THR A 70 -13.50 8.53 4.46
N ALA A 71 -13.08 9.77 4.18
CA ALA A 71 -12.89 10.24 2.81
C ALA A 71 -11.79 9.43 2.07
N PHE A 72 -10.69 9.15 2.74
CA PHE A 72 -9.61 8.30 2.20
C PHE A 72 -10.08 6.89 1.86
N VAL A 73 -10.83 6.23 2.77
CA VAL A 73 -11.33 4.87 2.54
C VAL A 73 -12.32 4.84 1.38
N THR A 74 -13.21 5.83 1.29
CA THR A 74 -14.16 5.99 0.18
C THR A 74 -13.42 6.18 -1.15
N LEU A 75 -12.42 7.07 -1.17
CA LEU A 75 -11.59 7.32 -2.34
C LEU A 75 -10.84 6.05 -2.78
N ARG A 76 -10.24 5.31 -1.84
CA ARG A 76 -9.54 4.06 -2.11
C ARG A 76 -10.46 3.01 -2.74
N SER A 77 -11.68 2.87 -2.23
CA SER A 77 -12.67 1.94 -2.77
C SER A 77 -13.09 2.32 -4.21
N LYS A 78 -13.24 3.63 -4.49
CA LYS A 78 -13.52 4.12 -5.84
C LYS A 78 -12.33 3.88 -6.79
N ALA A 79 -11.12 4.18 -6.33
CA ALA A 79 -9.89 3.98 -7.08
C ALA A 79 -9.68 2.52 -7.49
N GLU A 80 -10.00 1.55 -6.61
CA GLU A 80 -9.95 0.12 -6.91
C GLU A 80 -10.85 -0.26 -8.07
N THR A 81 -12.06 0.31 -8.12
CA THR A 81 -13.01 0.11 -9.22
C THR A 81 -12.49 0.69 -10.54
N VAL A 82 -12.02 1.94 -10.47
CA VAL A 82 -11.46 2.62 -11.64
C VAL A 82 -10.20 1.92 -12.16
N TRP A 83 -9.38 1.38 -11.25
CA TRP A 83 -8.20 0.61 -11.62
C TRP A 83 -8.55 -0.62 -12.48
N GLN A 84 -9.62 -1.34 -12.14
CA GLN A 84 -10.05 -2.50 -12.94
C GLN A 84 -10.40 -2.07 -14.37
N ASP A 85 -11.21 -1.00 -14.53
CA ASP A 85 -11.60 -0.48 -15.83
C ASP A 85 -10.41 0.10 -16.63
N ALA A 86 -9.52 0.83 -15.94
CA ALA A 86 -8.31 1.39 -16.54
C ALA A 86 -7.37 0.30 -17.06
N ARG A 87 -7.24 -0.80 -16.30
CA ARG A 87 -6.44 -1.97 -16.69
C ARG A 87 -7.04 -2.68 -17.91
N GLU A 88 -8.35 -2.90 -17.93
CA GLU A 88 -9.04 -3.51 -19.09
C GLU A 88 -8.86 -2.70 -20.36
N LYS A 89 -8.91 -1.36 -20.26
CA LYS A 89 -8.77 -0.43 -21.36
C LYS A 89 -7.31 -0.06 -21.69
N ASN A 90 -6.37 -0.50 -20.88
CA ASN A 90 -4.96 -0.08 -20.93
C ASN A 90 -4.82 1.47 -20.92
N ASP A 91 -5.63 2.14 -20.10
CA ASP A 91 -5.71 3.60 -20.02
C ASP A 91 -5.39 4.08 -18.59
N PHE A 92 -4.13 4.44 -18.37
CA PHE A 92 -3.65 4.96 -17.08
C PHE A 92 -4.27 6.32 -16.71
N SER A 93 -4.68 7.13 -17.71
CA SER A 93 -5.22 8.46 -17.46
C SER A 93 -6.50 8.44 -16.62
N MET A 94 -7.26 7.34 -16.66
CA MET A 94 -8.44 7.13 -15.82
C MET A 94 -8.09 7.01 -14.34
N LEU A 95 -6.97 6.39 -14.01
CA LEU A 95 -6.55 6.11 -12.63
C LEU A 95 -5.71 7.23 -12.02
N ALA A 96 -4.92 7.94 -12.82
CA ALA A 96 -3.96 8.94 -12.37
C ALA A 96 -4.54 9.94 -11.36
N PRO A 97 -5.71 10.59 -11.58
CA PRO A 97 -6.26 11.57 -10.63
C PRO A 97 -6.66 10.97 -9.27
N TYR A 98 -6.97 9.68 -9.22
CA TYR A 98 -7.24 8.97 -7.96
C TYR A 98 -5.93 8.68 -7.21
N LEU A 99 -4.88 8.28 -7.93
CA LEU A 99 -3.56 8.04 -7.33
C LEU A 99 -2.96 9.32 -6.75
N GLU A 100 -3.09 10.45 -7.45
CA GLU A 100 -2.65 11.76 -6.96
C GLU A 100 -3.30 12.09 -5.62
N GLN A 101 -4.62 11.97 -5.52
CA GLN A 101 -5.35 12.20 -4.27
C GLN A 101 -4.96 11.20 -3.17
N LEU A 102 -4.78 9.92 -3.49
CA LEU A 102 -4.32 8.93 -2.51
C LEU A 102 -2.91 9.23 -1.99
N VAL A 103 -2.01 9.71 -2.84
CA VAL A 103 -0.67 10.17 -2.44
C VAL A 103 -0.76 11.36 -1.50
N GLU A 104 -1.62 12.36 -1.78
CA GLU A 104 -1.84 13.50 -0.91
C GLU A 104 -2.35 13.09 0.48
N TYR A 105 -3.31 12.14 0.56
CA TYR A 105 -3.78 11.60 1.84
C TYR A 105 -2.65 10.91 2.61
N ASN A 106 -1.88 10.06 1.94
CA ASN A 106 -0.76 9.36 2.58
C ASN A 106 0.32 10.34 3.08
N GLN A 107 0.59 11.42 2.35
CA GLN A 107 1.50 12.47 2.79
C GLN A 107 0.98 13.18 4.05
N ARG A 108 -0.32 13.52 4.11
CA ARG A 108 -0.93 14.13 5.31
C ARG A 108 -0.93 13.16 6.48
N PHE A 109 -1.25 11.89 6.27
CA PHE A 109 -1.23 10.89 7.33
C PHE A 109 0.17 10.70 7.90
N SER A 110 1.20 10.70 7.05
CA SER A 110 2.59 10.66 7.50
C SER A 110 2.93 11.87 8.40
N GLU A 111 2.42 13.08 8.09
CA GLU A 111 2.57 14.25 8.96
C GLU A 111 1.86 14.07 10.31
N TYR A 112 0.65 13.51 10.34
CA TYR A 112 -0.09 13.27 11.59
C TYR A 112 0.61 12.24 12.48
N TRP A 113 1.14 11.15 11.90
CA TRP A 113 1.88 10.14 12.66
C TRP A 113 3.22 10.66 13.16
N GLY A 114 3.83 11.56 12.41
CA GLY A 114 5.21 11.98 12.55
C GLY A 114 6.15 11.00 11.88
N TYR A 115 7.32 11.49 11.50
CA TYR A 115 8.37 10.69 10.86
C TYR A 115 9.75 11.22 11.24
N LYS A 116 10.75 10.36 11.11
CA LYS A 116 12.15 10.74 11.26
C LYS A 116 12.81 10.79 9.89
N ASP A 117 13.51 11.89 9.63
CA ASP A 117 14.34 12.13 8.43
C ASP A 117 13.58 12.14 7.09
N ASN A 118 12.85 11.09 6.75
CA ASN A 118 12.12 10.95 5.51
C ASN A 118 10.63 10.72 5.77
N ARG A 119 9.75 11.47 5.10
CA ARG A 119 8.29 11.33 5.20
C ARG A 119 7.81 9.90 4.91
N TYR A 120 8.48 9.19 4.00
CA TYR A 120 8.16 7.82 3.66
C TYR A 120 8.36 6.84 4.83
N ASN A 121 9.22 7.17 5.80
CA ASN A 121 9.43 6.36 6.99
C ASN A 121 8.16 6.23 7.85
N GLY A 122 7.32 7.29 7.89
CA GLY A 122 6.02 7.22 8.57
C GLY A 122 5.05 6.20 7.93
N LEU A 123 5.17 5.96 6.63
CA LEU A 123 4.40 4.92 5.93
C LEU A 123 5.01 3.53 6.11
N LEU A 124 6.33 3.42 6.10
CA LEU A 124 7.05 2.15 6.31
C LEU A 124 6.77 1.56 7.69
N ASP A 125 6.72 2.40 8.71
CA ASP A 125 6.47 1.96 10.11
C ASP A 125 5.13 1.24 10.31
N GLN A 126 4.17 1.41 9.39
CA GLN A 126 2.89 0.70 9.43
C GLN A 126 3.01 -0.77 9.01
N TYR A 127 3.98 -1.09 8.18
CA TYR A 127 4.20 -2.44 7.66
C TYR A 127 5.28 -3.16 8.45
N GLU A 128 6.38 -2.47 8.73
CA GLU A 128 7.53 -2.99 9.47
C GLU A 128 7.97 -1.95 10.51
N PRO A 129 7.52 -2.07 11.76
CA PRO A 129 7.83 -1.11 12.82
C PRO A 129 9.33 -0.86 12.99
N GLY A 130 9.73 0.41 12.88
CA GLY A 130 11.12 0.84 13.01
C GLY A 130 11.94 0.74 11.73
N LEU A 131 11.38 0.23 10.62
CA LEU A 131 12.06 0.20 9.33
C LEU A 131 12.13 1.60 8.72
N THR A 132 13.32 1.97 8.23
CA THR A 132 13.59 3.27 7.62
C THR A 132 14.19 3.12 6.22
N THR A 133 14.13 4.19 5.43
CA THR A 133 14.79 4.24 4.11
C THR A 133 16.29 4.01 4.21
N ASP A 134 16.94 4.48 5.27
CA ASP A 134 18.38 4.27 5.48
C ASP A 134 18.77 2.79 5.61
N VAL A 135 17.83 1.96 6.07
CA VAL A 135 18.02 0.50 6.15
C VAL A 135 17.69 -0.15 4.81
N LEU A 136 16.63 0.33 4.13
CA LEU A 136 16.13 -0.27 2.89
C LEU A 136 17.00 0.03 1.68
N ASP A 137 17.50 1.26 1.55
CA ASP A 137 18.24 1.69 0.36
C ASP A 137 19.48 0.83 0.11
N PRO A 138 20.34 0.54 1.12
CA PRO A 138 21.47 -0.36 0.92
C PRO A 138 21.06 -1.78 0.50
N VAL A 139 19.99 -2.33 1.09
CA VAL A 139 19.46 -3.65 0.75
C VAL A 139 18.99 -3.71 -0.69
N PHE A 140 18.24 -2.69 -1.13
CA PHE A 140 17.76 -2.61 -2.51
C PHE A 140 18.89 -2.38 -3.51
N ASP A 141 19.92 -1.62 -3.17
CA ASP A 141 21.09 -1.41 -4.02
C ASP A 141 21.86 -2.72 -4.22
N GLU A 142 22.09 -3.48 -3.15
CA GLU A 142 22.74 -4.79 -3.22
C GLU A 142 21.89 -5.78 -4.06
N LEU A 143 20.58 -5.85 -3.81
CA LEU A 143 19.65 -6.67 -4.56
C LEU A 143 19.65 -6.32 -6.06
N LYS A 144 19.61 -5.03 -6.39
CA LYS A 144 19.65 -4.52 -7.76
C LYS A 144 20.94 -4.93 -8.49
N GLN A 145 22.08 -4.85 -7.81
CA GLN A 145 23.37 -5.29 -8.37
C GLN A 145 23.39 -6.80 -8.64
N ALA A 146 22.92 -7.61 -7.67
CA ALA A 146 22.85 -9.07 -7.78
C ALA A 146 21.91 -9.50 -8.92
N LEU A 147 20.70 -8.93 -8.98
CA LEU A 147 19.72 -9.20 -10.03
C LEU A 147 20.22 -8.76 -11.40
N SER A 148 20.80 -7.57 -11.53
CA SER A 148 21.36 -7.08 -12.80
C SER A 148 22.46 -7.99 -13.33
N THR A 149 23.32 -8.48 -12.44
CA THR A 149 24.39 -9.43 -12.79
C THR A 149 23.82 -10.77 -13.25
N SER A 150 22.83 -11.28 -12.54
CA SER A 150 22.16 -12.55 -12.87
C SER A 150 21.42 -12.48 -14.19
N LEU A 151 20.67 -11.39 -14.43
CA LEU A 151 19.96 -11.15 -15.69
C LEU A 151 20.92 -11.03 -16.89
N LYS A 152 22.06 -10.34 -16.72
CA LYS A 152 23.09 -10.27 -17.77
C LYS A 152 23.66 -11.67 -18.10
N LYS A 153 23.95 -12.48 -17.07
CA LYS A 153 24.43 -13.87 -17.28
C LYS A 153 23.37 -14.72 -17.97
N PHE A 154 22.10 -14.60 -17.57
CA PHE A 154 20.99 -15.32 -18.18
C PHE A 154 20.79 -14.93 -19.65
N ASN A 155 20.73 -13.64 -19.94
CA ASN A 155 20.55 -13.13 -21.29
C ASN A 155 21.70 -13.55 -22.23
N ASN A 156 22.95 -13.51 -21.75
CA ASN A 156 24.12 -13.99 -22.52
C ASN A 156 24.08 -15.51 -22.78
N ARG A 157 23.50 -16.30 -21.84
CA ARG A 157 23.29 -17.73 -22.05
C ARG A 157 22.17 -18.00 -23.08
N MET A 158 21.05 -17.29 -22.95
CA MET A 158 19.92 -17.44 -23.91
C MET A 158 20.32 -17.05 -25.31
N LEU A 159 21.07 -15.98 -25.52
CA LEU A 159 21.59 -15.59 -26.84
C LEU A 159 22.53 -16.63 -27.47
N ARG A 160 23.22 -17.40 -26.64
CA ARG A 160 24.06 -18.52 -27.13
C ARG A 160 23.28 -19.79 -27.46
N LEU A 161 22.07 -19.95 -26.89
CA LEU A 161 21.23 -21.13 -27.06
C LEU A 161 20.19 -20.98 -28.18
N ILE A 162 19.89 -19.74 -28.61
CA ILE A 162 18.97 -19.46 -29.70
C ILE A 162 19.79 -19.49 -30.99
N PRO A 163 19.58 -20.49 -31.89
CA PRO A 163 20.26 -20.52 -33.21
C PRO A 163 19.94 -19.23 -33.97
N VAL A 164 20.94 -18.68 -34.64
CA VAL A 164 20.82 -17.44 -35.44
C VAL A 164 19.63 -17.47 -36.40
N SER A 165 19.25 -18.67 -36.87
CA SER A 165 18.08 -18.93 -37.69
C SER A 165 16.74 -18.51 -37.05
N CYS A 166 16.58 -18.65 -35.74
CA CYS A 166 15.34 -18.19 -35.03
C CYS A 166 15.23 -16.67 -34.95
N PHE A 167 16.35 -15.95 -34.92
CA PHE A 167 16.36 -14.48 -34.88
C PHE A 167 15.94 -13.84 -36.21
N ILE A 168 16.21 -14.53 -37.33
CA ILE A 168 15.86 -14.06 -38.68
C ILE A 168 14.35 -14.20 -38.93
N ILE A 169 13.70 -15.22 -38.37
CA ILE A 169 12.27 -15.46 -38.54
C ILE A 169 11.45 -14.40 -37.76
N SER A 170 11.89 -14.03 -36.57
CA SER A 170 11.20 -13.00 -35.75
C SER A 170 11.23 -11.59 -36.37
N ARG A 171 12.31 -11.23 -37.10
CA ARG A 171 12.37 -9.95 -37.83
C ARG A 171 11.48 -9.87 -39.07
N LYS A 172 11.19 -11.01 -39.72
CA LYS A 172 10.33 -11.04 -40.93
C LYS A 172 8.83 -10.91 -40.59
N THR A 173 8.40 -11.25 -39.37
CA THR A 173 6.99 -11.15 -38.97
C THR A 173 6.62 -9.77 -38.38
N SER A 174 7.61 -8.91 -38.05
CA SER A 174 7.38 -7.57 -37.49
C SER A 174 7.18 -6.46 -38.56
N ASN A 175 7.30 -6.78 -39.84
CA ASN A 175 7.15 -5.82 -40.95
C ASN A 175 5.82 -5.96 -41.71
N LYS A 176 4.73 -6.40 -41.07
CA LYS A 176 3.39 -6.21 -41.65
C LYS A 176 2.87 -4.83 -41.25
N PRO A 177 2.54 -3.94 -42.20
CA PRO A 177 1.86 -2.69 -41.87
C PRO A 177 0.47 -3.04 -41.33
N LEU A 178 0.13 -2.41 -40.19
CA LEU A 178 -1.24 -2.35 -39.67
C LEU A 178 -2.06 -1.52 -40.64
N VAL A 179 -2.97 -2.18 -41.36
CA VAL A 179 -4.08 -1.55 -42.09
C VAL A 179 -5.24 -1.41 -41.13
#